data_95b81d4641dede2ad82a51130eb2ec14
#
_entry.id   95b81d4641dede2ad82a51130eb2ec14
#
_cell.length_a   1.000
_cell.length_b   1.000
_cell.length_c   1.000
_cell.angle_alpha   90.00
_cell.angle_beta   90.00
_cell.angle_gamma   90.00
#
_symmetry.space_group_name_H-M   'P 1'
#
loop_
_entity.id
_entity.type
_entity.pdbx_description
1 polymer ?
#
loop_
_entity_poly.entity_id
_entity_poly.type
_entity_poly.pdbx_seq_one_letter_code
_entity_poly.pdbx_strand_id
1 'polypeptide(L)'
;MSIAGPTVPRNGSTGGRLTQRSYARIAAAGAPGFTLLEIAVVIFIMGLVMSIALPYFGGLTGARLKSEARRLAGRATYLYDAAASEKVVMRLNFDLDTNSYFVTRLDPYQPNATFRLQHGFLGRVTMPPGIRLRDVTIGSLGTATRGVVGCAFYPTGWVDPTIVHLMAANGAVFTLIINPLTGQVSILAGDYTAREAGFAGR
;
A
#
# COMPACT_ATOMS: atom_id res chain seq x y z
N MET A 1 88.59 15.73 49.16
CA MET A 1 88.66 14.58 50.03
C MET A 1 88.14 13.41 49.25
N SER A 2 89.05 12.77 48.50
CA SER A 2 89.58 11.42 48.79
C SER A 2 88.48 10.38 48.82
N ILE A 3 88.45 9.29 48.16
CA ILE A 3 89.45 8.39 47.58
C ILE A 3 88.68 7.28 46.78
N ALA A 4 89.30 6.79 45.79
CA ALA A 4 89.57 5.44 45.35
C ALA A 4 88.43 4.60 44.69
N GLY A 5 88.78 4.20 43.50
CA GLY A 5 88.30 2.93 42.95
C GLY A 5 88.98 1.74 43.64
N PRO A 6 88.73 0.56 43.30
CA PRO A 6 89.38 -0.02 42.09
C PRO A 6 88.63 -1.23 41.46
N THR A 7 89.14 -1.58 40.29
CA THR A 7 89.55 -2.92 39.81
C THR A 7 88.47 -3.84 39.16
N VAL A 8 88.70 -4.06 37.91
CA VAL A 8 88.24 -5.18 37.08
C VAL A 8 89.00 -6.48 37.50
N PRO A 9 88.37 -7.60 37.30
CA PRO A 9 89.06 -8.67 36.60
C PRO A 9 88.29 -9.23 35.43
N ARG A 10 89.09 -9.47 34.39
CA ARG A 10 88.82 -10.29 33.24
C ARG A 10 88.73 -11.76 33.67
N ASN A 11 87.77 -12.53 33.17
CA ASN A 11 88.05 -13.73 32.36
C ASN A 11 86.79 -14.57 32.27
N GLY A 12 86.63 -15.19 31.10
CA GLY A 12 85.85 -16.39 30.97
C GLY A 12 85.01 -16.47 29.68
N SER A 13 85.67 -16.81 28.61
CA SER A 13 85.04 -17.30 27.37
C SER A 13 84.31 -18.60 27.65
N THR A 14 83.04 -18.67 27.36
CA THR A 14 82.42 -19.97 27.07
C THR A 14 81.30 -19.78 26.07
N GLY A 15 81.44 -20.44 24.93
CA GLY A 15 80.48 -20.42 23.85
C GLY A 15 79.11 -20.93 24.24
N GLY A 16 78.14 -20.12 24.06
CA GLY A 16 76.72 -20.47 24.21
C GLY A 16 76.04 -20.41 22.84
N ARG A 17 75.73 -21.57 22.39
CA ARG A 17 74.98 -21.82 21.10
C ARG A 17 73.78 -20.89 20.98
N LEU A 18 73.77 -20.18 19.86
CA LEU A 18 72.55 -19.48 19.39
C LEU A 18 71.52 -20.55 19.07
N THR A 19 70.57 -20.73 19.92
CA THR A 19 69.34 -21.47 19.61
C THR A 19 68.54 -20.67 18.56
N GLN A 20 68.65 -21.13 17.32
CA GLN A 20 67.71 -20.68 16.28
C GLN A 20 66.28 -20.98 16.73
N ARG A 21 65.54 -19.92 17.12
CA ARG A 21 64.10 -20.01 17.25
C ARG A 21 63.53 -20.24 15.85
N SER A 22 63.13 -21.46 15.60
CA SER A 22 62.32 -21.84 14.45
C SER A 22 60.98 -21.06 14.54
N TYR A 23 60.86 -20.01 13.75
CA TYR A 23 59.57 -19.42 13.51
C TYR A 23 58.78 -20.44 12.65
N ALA A 24 57.91 -21.18 13.33
CA ALA A 24 56.92 -21.99 12.65
C ALA A 24 56.10 -21.04 11.75
N ARG A 25 56.29 -21.16 10.45
CA ARG A 25 55.35 -20.58 9.46
C ARG A 25 54.00 -21.21 9.74
N ILE A 26 53.13 -20.43 10.37
CA ILE A 26 51.69 -20.73 10.37
C ILE A 26 51.32 -20.68 8.89
N ALA A 27 51.19 -21.87 8.25
CA ALA A 27 50.57 -21.95 6.95
C ALA A 27 49.19 -21.35 7.07
N ALA A 28 48.99 -20.19 6.46
CA ALA A 28 47.67 -19.63 6.31
C ALA A 28 46.84 -20.66 5.53
N ALA A 29 45.94 -21.34 6.24
CA ALA A 29 44.95 -22.17 5.60
C ALA A 29 44.21 -21.26 4.62
N GLY A 30 44.44 -21.47 3.33
CA GLY A 30 43.75 -20.72 2.29
C GLY A 30 42.25 -20.84 2.52
N ALA A 31 41.58 -19.71 2.75
CA ALA A 31 40.13 -19.70 2.79
C ALA A 31 39.62 -20.31 1.48
N PRO A 32 38.73 -21.30 1.54
CA PRO A 32 38.19 -21.88 0.32
C PRO A 32 37.47 -20.78 -0.46
N GLY A 33 38.00 -20.42 -1.63
CA GLY A 33 37.34 -19.49 -2.54
C GLY A 33 36.09 -20.16 -3.13
N PHE A 34 35.03 -19.38 -3.30
CA PHE A 34 33.81 -19.85 -3.94
C PHE A 34 34.11 -20.32 -5.38
N THR A 35 33.57 -21.48 -5.74
CA THR A 35 33.71 -21.98 -7.10
C THR A 35 32.69 -21.29 -8.04
N LEU A 36 33.02 -21.12 -9.29
CA LEU A 36 32.09 -20.62 -10.31
C LEU A 36 30.82 -21.45 -10.37
N LEU A 37 30.93 -22.77 -10.15
CA LEU A 37 29.79 -23.69 -10.10
C LEU A 37 28.87 -23.36 -8.92
N GLU A 38 29.42 -23.06 -7.76
CA GLU A 38 28.64 -22.75 -6.55
C GLU A 38 27.81 -21.48 -6.74
N ILE A 39 28.42 -20.42 -7.32
CA ILE A 39 27.71 -19.19 -7.64
C ILE A 39 26.64 -19.43 -8.71
N ALA A 40 26.94 -20.25 -9.73
CA ALA A 40 25.96 -20.60 -10.76
C ALA A 40 24.74 -21.33 -10.18
N VAL A 41 24.96 -22.29 -9.27
CA VAL A 41 23.91 -23.03 -8.58
C VAL A 41 23.08 -22.09 -7.67
N VAL A 42 23.72 -21.20 -6.93
CA VAL A 42 23.02 -20.23 -6.06
C VAL A 42 22.12 -19.30 -6.89
N ILE A 43 22.63 -18.75 -7.99
CA ILE A 43 21.83 -17.89 -8.88
C ILE A 43 20.66 -18.67 -9.50
N PHE A 44 20.90 -19.92 -9.90
CA PHE A 44 19.85 -20.80 -10.43
C PHE A 44 18.74 -21.06 -9.40
N ILE A 45 19.11 -21.41 -8.15
CA ILE A 45 18.15 -21.63 -7.07
C ILE A 45 17.40 -20.35 -6.73
N MET A 46 18.09 -19.19 -6.67
CA MET A 46 17.45 -17.90 -6.46
C MET A 46 16.46 -17.56 -7.58
N GLY A 47 16.81 -17.81 -8.83
CA GLY A 47 15.92 -17.64 -9.97
C GLY A 47 14.67 -18.54 -9.88
N LEU A 48 14.85 -19.79 -9.47
CA LEU A 48 13.77 -20.74 -9.27
C LEU A 48 12.83 -20.29 -8.15
N VAL A 49 13.37 -19.85 -7.00
CA VAL A 49 12.59 -19.35 -5.86
C VAL A 49 11.84 -18.07 -6.25
N MET A 50 12.47 -17.13 -6.94
CA MET A 50 11.84 -15.92 -7.45
C MET A 50 10.70 -16.22 -8.43
N SER A 51 10.87 -17.20 -9.30
CA SER A 51 9.85 -17.62 -10.27
C SER A 51 8.55 -18.09 -9.59
N ILE A 52 8.65 -18.71 -8.43
CA ILE A 52 7.49 -19.18 -7.64
C ILE A 52 6.95 -18.02 -6.78
N ALA A 53 7.80 -17.17 -6.22
CA ALA A 53 7.41 -16.10 -5.28
C ALA A 53 6.68 -14.93 -5.98
N LEU A 54 7.11 -14.52 -7.18
CA LEU A 54 6.54 -13.38 -7.90
C LEU A 54 5.02 -13.44 -8.11
N PRO A 55 4.38 -14.57 -8.53
CA PRO A 55 2.93 -14.64 -8.70
C PRO A 55 2.15 -14.51 -7.38
N TYR A 56 2.74 -14.87 -6.24
CA TYR A 56 2.08 -14.72 -4.93
C TYR A 56 1.84 -13.26 -4.52
N PHE A 57 2.72 -12.35 -4.90
CA PHE A 57 2.55 -10.92 -4.58
C PHE A 57 1.40 -10.27 -5.37
N GLY A 58 1.10 -10.75 -6.58
CA GLY A 58 -0.04 -10.27 -7.38
C GLY A 58 -1.40 -10.63 -6.79
N GLY A 59 -1.55 -11.82 -6.22
CA GLY A 59 -2.79 -12.31 -5.63
C GLY A 59 -3.23 -11.53 -4.38
N LEU A 60 -2.30 -11.14 -3.52
CA LEU A 60 -2.59 -10.36 -2.31
C LEU A 60 -3.13 -8.97 -2.63
N THR A 61 -2.65 -8.34 -3.69
CA THR A 61 -3.09 -7.01 -4.12
C THR A 61 -4.52 -7.03 -4.65
N GLY A 62 -4.90 -8.05 -5.42
CA GLY A 62 -6.26 -8.23 -5.92
C GLY A 62 -7.27 -8.50 -4.80
N ALA A 63 -6.92 -9.31 -3.81
CA ALA A 63 -7.76 -9.57 -2.64
C ALA A 63 -8.00 -8.31 -1.80
N ARG A 64 -6.96 -7.49 -1.58
CA ARG A 64 -7.07 -6.20 -0.88
C ARG A 64 -7.96 -5.22 -1.65
N LEU A 65 -7.75 -5.09 -2.95
CA LEU A 65 -8.58 -4.21 -3.80
C LEU A 65 -10.05 -4.61 -3.73
N LYS A 66 -10.36 -5.93 -3.82
CA LYS A 66 -11.72 -6.45 -3.67
C LYS A 66 -12.31 -6.17 -2.29
N SER A 67 -11.51 -6.26 -1.23
CA SER A 67 -11.92 -5.94 0.14
C SER A 67 -12.31 -4.47 0.27
N GLU A 68 -11.49 -3.55 -0.26
CA GLU A 68 -11.80 -2.11 -0.22
C GLU A 68 -13.01 -1.75 -1.09
N ALA A 69 -13.16 -2.38 -2.26
CA ALA A 69 -14.36 -2.25 -3.07
C ALA A 69 -15.64 -2.65 -2.32
N ARG A 70 -15.60 -3.78 -1.60
CA ARG A 70 -16.72 -4.23 -0.76
C ARG A 70 -17.00 -3.30 0.39
N ARG A 71 -15.97 -2.74 1.02
CA ARG A 71 -16.10 -1.78 2.12
C ARG A 71 -16.77 -0.49 1.65
N LEU A 72 -16.36 0.03 0.50
CA LEU A 72 -16.97 1.19 -0.12
C LEU A 72 -18.42 0.92 -0.51
N ALA A 73 -18.69 -0.25 -1.12
CA ALA A 73 -20.05 -0.67 -1.47
C ALA A 73 -20.97 -0.77 -0.25
N GLY A 74 -20.49 -1.39 0.84
CA GLY A 74 -21.25 -1.48 2.08
C GLY A 74 -21.59 -0.11 2.68
N ARG A 75 -20.70 0.88 2.56
CA ARG A 75 -21.01 2.26 2.93
C ARG A 75 -22.08 2.89 2.05
N ALA A 76 -21.98 2.73 0.74
CA ALA A 76 -22.97 3.28 -0.18
C ALA A 76 -24.36 2.70 0.10
N THR A 77 -24.47 1.39 0.33
CA THR A 77 -25.73 0.74 0.72
C THR A 77 -26.26 1.30 2.04
N TYR A 78 -25.38 1.43 3.06
CA TYR A 78 -25.78 2.04 4.32
C TYR A 78 -26.31 3.47 4.15
N LEU A 79 -25.67 4.29 3.29
CA LEU A 79 -26.08 5.66 3.05
C LEU A 79 -27.43 5.73 2.35
N TYR A 80 -27.75 4.79 1.48
CA TYR A 80 -29.05 4.67 0.83
C TYR A 80 -30.16 4.45 1.88
N ASP A 81 -29.96 3.48 2.78
CA ASP A 81 -30.91 3.17 3.82
C ASP A 81 -31.04 4.32 4.85
N ALA A 82 -29.92 4.92 5.22
CA ALA A 82 -29.88 6.04 6.16
C ALA A 82 -30.56 7.29 5.58
N ALA A 83 -30.36 7.61 4.31
CA ALA A 83 -31.00 8.75 3.65
C ALA A 83 -32.55 8.62 3.67
N ALA A 84 -33.04 7.44 3.38
CA ALA A 84 -34.49 7.15 3.37
C ALA A 84 -35.09 7.14 4.79
N SER A 85 -34.44 6.48 5.75
CA SER A 85 -34.93 6.31 7.12
C SER A 85 -34.87 7.61 7.94
N GLU A 86 -33.78 8.37 7.80
CA GLU A 86 -33.59 9.64 8.51
C GLU A 86 -34.19 10.86 7.79
N LYS A 87 -34.71 10.66 6.57
CA LYS A 87 -35.29 11.71 5.69
C LYS A 87 -34.31 12.86 5.42
N VAL A 88 -33.04 12.54 5.20
CA VAL A 88 -31.96 13.48 4.95
C VAL A 88 -31.28 13.17 3.62
N VAL A 89 -30.56 14.15 3.08
CA VAL A 89 -29.67 13.89 1.95
C VAL A 89 -28.29 13.49 2.51
N MET A 90 -27.85 12.28 2.17
CA MET A 90 -26.50 11.83 2.45
C MET A 90 -25.66 11.99 1.18
N ARG A 91 -24.41 12.41 1.31
CA ARG A 91 -23.50 12.51 0.19
C ARG A 91 -22.20 11.80 0.49
N LEU A 92 -21.84 10.84 -0.36
CA LEU A 92 -20.53 10.18 -0.36
C LEU A 92 -19.61 10.98 -1.25
N ASN A 93 -18.65 11.68 -0.64
CA ASN A 93 -17.69 12.52 -1.32
C ASN A 93 -16.40 11.72 -1.54
N PHE A 94 -15.90 11.75 -2.76
CA PHE A 94 -14.63 11.16 -3.16
C PHE A 94 -13.62 12.28 -3.38
N ASP A 95 -12.57 12.29 -2.58
CA ASP A 95 -11.45 13.23 -2.68
C ASP A 95 -10.31 12.51 -3.40
N LEU A 96 -10.20 12.79 -4.69
CA LEU A 96 -9.26 12.13 -5.60
C LEU A 96 -7.82 12.61 -5.38
N ASP A 97 -7.66 13.83 -4.86
CA ASP A 97 -6.35 14.41 -4.60
C ASP A 97 -5.71 13.81 -3.34
N THR A 98 -6.52 13.59 -2.28
CA THR A 98 -6.05 12.98 -1.03
C THR A 98 -6.27 11.47 -0.98
N ASN A 99 -6.77 10.86 -2.06
CA ASN A 99 -7.08 9.44 -2.15
C ASN A 99 -7.93 8.96 -0.98
N SER A 100 -9.02 9.68 -0.69
CA SER A 100 -9.90 9.42 0.45
C SER A 100 -11.35 9.63 0.10
N TYR A 101 -12.25 9.12 0.93
CA TYR A 101 -13.67 9.41 0.80
C TYR A 101 -14.28 9.71 2.18
N PHE A 102 -15.36 10.49 2.20
CA PHE A 102 -16.02 10.93 3.43
C PHE A 102 -17.48 11.21 3.18
N VAL A 103 -18.26 11.22 4.24
CA VAL A 103 -19.71 11.43 4.17
C VAL A 103 -20.06 12.81 4.68
N THR A 104 -20.96 13.46 3.98
CA THR A 104 -21.63 14.68 4.44
C THR A 104 -23.14 14.47 4.47
N ARG A 105 -23.81 15.12 5.42
CA ARG A 105 -25.25 15.06 5.63
C ARG A 105 -25.87 16.44 5.47
N LEU A 106 -27.02 16.50 4.82
CA LEU A 106 -27.85 17.69 4.70
C LEU A 106 -29.27 17.35 5.15
N ASP A 107 -29.80 18.13 6.09
CA ASP A 107 -31.21 18.07 6.42
C ASP A 107 -31.97 19.08 5.54
N PRO A 108 -32.75 18.62 4.54
CA PRO A 108 -33.42 19.50 3.60
C PRO A 108 -34.56 20.32 4.20
N TYR A 109 -35.01 19.96 5.41
CA TYR A 109 -36.14 20.61 6.08
C TYR A 109 -35.72 21.71 7.06
N GLN A 110 -34.39 21.94 7.21
CA GLN A 110 -33.88 23.01 8.05
C GLN A 110 -33.64 24.30 7.28
N PRO A 111 -33.98 25.48 7.83
CA PRO A 111 -33.60 26.75 7.25
C PRO A 111 -32.05 26.85 7.12
N ASN A 112 -31.55 27.34 5.99
CA ASN A 112 -30.13 27.44 5.70
C ASN A 112 -29.38 26.11 5.75
N ALA A 113 -30.04 25.03 5.29
CA ALA A 113 -29.45 23.70 5.24
C ALA A 113 -28.12 23.71 4.48
N THR A 114 -27.06 23.18 5.09
CA THR A 114 -25.74 23.00 4.50
C THR A 114 -25.23 21.61 4.76
N PHE A 115 -24.39 21.10 3.86
CA PHE A 115 -23.75 19.82 4.04
C PHE A 115 -22.77 19.84 5.22
N ARG A 116 -23.01 18.98 6.22
CA ARG A 116 -22.16 18.83 7.40
C ARG A 116 -21.37 17.55 7.32
N LEU A 117 -20.06 17.64 7.57
CA LEU A 117 -19.17 16.47 7.63
C LEU A 117 -19.63 15.52 8.73
N GLN A 118 -19.66 14.23 8.44
CA GLN A 118 -19.95 13.19 9.40
C GLN A 118 -18.64 12.65 10.02
N HIS A 119 -18.75 12.13 11.25
CA HIS A 119 -17.64 11.61 12.04
C HIS A 119 -17.87 10.14 12.40
N GLY A 120 -16.89 9.52 13.07
CA GLY A 120 -16.98 8.12 13.47
C GLY A 120 -17.01 7.17 12.26
N PHE A 121 -17.96 6.25 12.24
CA PHE A 121 -18.11 5.28 11.16
C PHE A 121 -18.30 5.92 9.76
N LEU A 122 -18.95 7.07 9.70
CA LEU A 122 -19.17 7.83 8.46
C LEU A 122 -18.08 8.87 8.16
N GLY A 123 -17.07 8.96 9.00
CA GLY A 123 -15.95 9.89 8.84
C GLY A 123 -15.11 9.61 7.60
N ARG A 124 -14.08 10.45 7.41
CA ARG A 124 -13.11 10.32 6.33
C ARG A 124 -12.34 9.00 6.43
N VAL A 125 -12.21 8.32 5.31
CA VAL A 125 -11.41 7.10 5.14
C VAL A 125 -10.43 7.32 4.01
N THR A 126 -9.16 7.17 4.33
CA THR A 126 -8.08 7.18 3.32
C THR A 126 -7.91 5.77 2.77
N MET A 127 -7.72 5.66 1.47
CA MET A 127 -7.41 4.38 0.84
C MET A 127 -6.07 3.84 1.35
N PRO A 128 -5.96 2.52 1.55
CA PRO A 128 -4.71 1.91 2.00
C PRO A 128 -3.61 2.03 0.93
N PRO A 129 -2.34 1.97 1.35
CA PRO A 129 -1.22 2.01 0.41
C PRO A 129 -1.35 0.97 -0.71
N GLY A 130 -1.07 1.39 -1.94
CA GLY A 130 -1.17 0.54 -3.12
C GLY A 130 -2.56 0.45 -3.74
N ILE A 131 -3.57 1.13 -3.18
CA ILE A 131 -4.91 1.27 -3.76
C ILE A 131 -5.24 2.75 -3.91
N ARG A 132 -5.82 3.11 -5.03
CA ARG A 132 -6.24 4.49 -5.30
C ARG A 132 -7.62 4.57 -5.94
N LEU A 133 -8.32 5.65 -5.64
CA LEU A 133 -9.45 6.13 -6.43
C LEU A 133 -8.88 6.68 -7.75
N ARG A 134 -9.12 5.99 -8.87
CA ARG A 134 -8.61 6.41 -10.18
C ARG A 134 -9.43 7.55 -10.75
N ASP A 135 -10.72 7.34 -10.81
CA ASP A 135 -11.71 8.31 -11.29
C ASP A 135 -13.11 7.97 -10.76
N VAL A 136 -13.99 8.96 -10.82
CA VAL A 136 -15.39 8.83 -10.43
C VAL A 136 -16.25 9.51 -11.49
N THR A 137 -17.21 8.78 -12.05
CA THR A 137 -18.20 9.30 -12.98
C THR A 137 -19.53 9.45 -12.25
N ILE A 138 -20.11 10.66 -12.27
CA ILE A 138 -21.45 10.92 -11.74
C ILE A 138 -22.32 11.44 -12.86
N GLY A 139 -23.41 10.76 -13.14
CA GLY A 139 -24.42 10.98 -14.17
C GLY A 139 -24.28 12.27 -14.99
N SER A 140 -24.81 13.37 -14.47
CA SER A 140 -24.81 14.68 -15.16
C SER A 140 -23.50 15.46 -15.04
N LEU A 141 -22.61 15.10 -14.10
CA LEU A 141 -21.36 15.84 -13.84
C LEU A 141 -20.17 15.32 -14.66
N GLY A 142 -20.32 14.14 -15.28
CA GLY A 142 -19.27 13.50 -16.05
C GLY A 142 -18.21 12.84 -15.16
N THR A 143 -17.03 12.58 -15.73
CA THR A 143 -15.93 11.87 -15.08
C THR A 143 -14.93 12.84 -14.48
N ALA A 144 -14.70 12.73 -13.18
CA ALA A 144 -13.67 13.45 -12.43
C ALA A 144 -12.47 12.55 -12.18
N THR A 145 -11.26 13.08 -12.39
CA THR A 145 -9.98 12.42 -12.10
C THR A 145 -9.19 13.16 -11.01
N ARG A 146 -9.67 14.32 -10.57
CA ARG A 146 -9.08 15.20 -9.54
C ARG A 146 -10.16 15.92 -8.77
N GLY A 147 -9.77 16.48 -7.62
CA GLY A 147 -10.67 17.26 -6.77
C GLY A 147 -11.63 16.40 -5.98
N VAL A 148 -12.68 17.04 -5.46
CA VAL A 148 -13.72 16.40 -4.67
C VAL A 148 -15.00 16.33 -5.46
N VAL A 149 -15.55 15.12 -5.60
CA VAL A 149 -16.82 14.86 -6.29
C VAL A 149 -17.72 14.02 -5.39
N GLY A 150 -19.03 14.31 -5.36
CA GLY A 150 -19.95 13.69 -4.41
C GLY A 150 -21.15 13.03 -5.08
N CYS A 151 -21.44 11.79 -4.70
CA CYS A 151 -22.63 11.03 -5.01
C CYS A 151 -23.69 11.29 -3.93
N ALA A 152 -24.84 11.83 -4.30
CA ALA A 152 -25.92 12.10 -3.36
C ALA A 152 -26.94 10.96 -3.30
N PHE A 153 -27.35 10.64 -2.10
CA PHE A 153 -28.42 9.70 -1.74
C PHE A 153 -29.58 10.51 -1.17
N TYR A 154 -30.73 10.40 -1.81
CA TYR A 154 -31.90 11.23 -1.47
C TYR A 154 -32.90 10.46 -0.61
N PRO A 155 -33.66 11.16 0.25
CA PRO A 155 -34.69 10.54 1.10
C PRO A 155 -35.82 9.87 0.30
N THR A 156 -35.95 10.19 -0.97
CA THR A 156 -36.93 9.60 -1.89
C THR A 156 -36.54 8.22 -2.42
N GLY A 157 -35.36 7.69 -2.01
CA GLY A 157 -34.83 6.44 -2.53
C GLY A 157 -34.15 6.58 -3.90
N TRP A 158 -33.77 7.78 -4.29
CA TRP A 158 -32.97 8.04 -5.48
C TRP A 158 -31.50 8.24 -5.12
N VAL A 159 -30.59 7.83 -6.01
CA VAL A 159 -29.15 8.05 -5.90
C VAL A 159 -28.61 8.62 -7.23
N ASP A 160 -27.65 9.51 -7.15
CA ASP A 160 -26.95 9.96 -8.34
C ASP A 160 -26.27 8.77 -9.03
N PRO A 161 -26.54 8.50 -10.34
CA PRO A 161 -25.87 7.42 -11.07
C PRO A 161 -24.36 7.59 -10.97
N THR A 162 -23.69 6.62 -10.36
CA THR A 162 -22.27 6.79 -10.02
C THR A 162 -21.47 5.54 -10.35
N ILE A 163 -20.32 5.74 -10.98
CA ILE A 163 -19.31 4.71 -11.26
C ILE A 163 -18.00 5.14 -10.59
N VAL A 164 -17.39 4.25 -9.84
CA VAL A 164 -16.12 4.48 -9.17
C VAL A 164 -15.11 3.45 -9.63
N HIS A 165 -13.96 3.90 -10.10
CA HIS A 165 -12.85 3.01 -10.43
C HIS A 165 -11.80 3.03 -9.34
N LEU A 166 -11.59 1.86 -8.74
CA LEU A 166 -10.48 1.59 -7.83
C LEU A 166 -9.36 0.92 -8.59
N MET A 167 -8.15 1.39 -8.43
CA MET A 167 -6.97 0.81 -9.08
C MET A 167 -5.91 0.45 -8.05
N ALA A 168 -5.37 -0.75 -8.21
CA ALA A 168 -4.23 -1.22 -7.41
C ALA A 168 -2.89 -0.87 -8.08
N ALA A 169 -1.81 -0.89 -7.29
CA ALA A 169 -0.46 -0.55 -7.77
C ALA A 169 0.05 -1.46 -8.90
N ASN A 170 -0.48 -2.68 -9.01
CA ASN A 170 -0.18 -3.62 -10.10
C ASN A 170 -1.03 -3.37 -11.38
N GLY A 171 -1.82 -2.29 -11.42
CA GLY A 171 -2.69 -1.95 -12.54
C GLY A 171 -4.05 -2.66 -12.56
N ALA A 172 -4.34 -3.57 -11.62
CA ALA A 172 -5.66 -4.17 -11.53
C ALA A 172 -6.72 -3.13 -11.18
N VAL A 173 -7.86 -3.18 -11.86
CA VAL A 173 -8.99 -2.25 -11.68
C VAL A 173 -10.22 -3.00 -11.20
N PHE A 174 -10.98 -2.41 -10.30
CA PHE A 174 -12.35 -2.77 -9.97
C PHE A 174 -13.27 -1.58 -10.23
N THR A 175 -14.38 -1.85 -10.88
CA THR A 175 -15.44 -0.87 -11.13
C THR A 175 -16.59 -1.12 -10.17
N LEU A 176 -16.97 -0.10 -9.43
CA LEU A 176 -18.17 -0.09 -8.60
C LEU A 176 -19.24 0.74 -9.29
N ILE A 177 -20.41 0.16 -9.46
CA ILE A 177 -21.56 0.77 -10.13
C ILE A 177 -22.68 0.89 -9.09
N ILE A 178 -23.09 2.12 -8.78
CA ILE A 178 -24.20 2.39 -7.87
C ILE A 178 -25.46 2.56 -8.69
N ASN A 179 -26.43 1.67 -8.47
CA ASN A 179 -27.72 1.73 -9.15
C ASN A 179 -28.56 2.90 -8.59
N PRO A 180 -29.01 3.83 -9.45
CA PRO A 180 -29.72 5.03 -9.00
C PRO A 180 -31.08 4.77 -8.37
N LEU A 181 -31.72 3.64 -8.68
CA LEU A 181 -33.08 3.32 -8.20
C LEU A 181 -33.10 2.45 -6.96
N THR A 182 -32.09 1.62 -6.77
CA THR A 182 -32.07 0.62 -5.68
C THR A 182 -30.97 0.86 -4.66
N GLY A 183 -30.02 1.76 -4.94
CA GLY A 183 -28.84 1.95 -4.11
C GLY A 183 -27.88 0.76 -4.08
N GLN A 184 -28.20 -0.33 -4.80
CA GLN A 184 -27.34 -1.50 -4.90
C GLN A 184 -26.02 -1.17 -5.59
N VAL A 185 -24.93 -1.73 -5.07
CA VAL A 185 -23.60 -1.55 -5.65
C VAL A 185 -23.13 -2.85 -6.27
N SER A 186 -22.94 -2.83 -7.58
CA SER A 186 -22.30 -3.92 -8.32
C SER A 186 -20.79 -3.71 -8.34
N ILE A 187 -20.03 -4.76 -8.05
CA ILE A 187 -18.56 -4.74 -8.06
C ILE A 187 -18.09 -5.67 -9.18
N LEU A 188 -17.44 -5.09 -10.18
CA LEU A 188 -16.95 -5.79 -11.36
C LEU A 188 -15.42 -5.73 -11.38
N ALA A 189 -14.77 -6.85 -11.68
CA ALA A 189 -13.33 -6.88 -11.92
C ALA A 189 -13.06 -6.42 -13.35
N GLY A 190 -12.29 -5.35 -13.50
CA GLY A 190 -12.00 -4.72 -14.78
C GLY A 190 -12.41 -3.26 -14.83
N ASP A 191 -12.17 -2.66 -15.98
CA ASP A 191 -12.46 -1.25 -16.30
C ASP A 191 -13.72 -1.20 -17.16
N TYR A 192 -14.84 -0.79 -16.57
CA TYR A 192 -16.14 -0.71 -17.25
C TYR A 192 -16.58 0.74 -17.35
N THR A 193 -16.94 1.16 -18.56
CA THR A 193 -17.46 2.49 -18.83
C THR A 193 -18.94 2.65 -18.45
N ALA A 194 -19.42 3.89 -18.35
CA ALA A 194 -20.82 4.19 -18.09
C ALA A 194 -21.78 3.55 -19.12
N ARG A 195 -21.31 3.39 -20.34
CA ARG A 195 -22.10 2.76 -21.43
C ARG A 195 -22.26 1.25 -21.20
N GLU A 196 -21.20 0.57 -20.80
CA GLU A 196 -21.21 -0.86 -20.50
C GLU A 196 -21.94 -1.15 -19.17
N ALA A 197 -21.95 -0.17 -18.26
CA ALA A 197 -22.68 -0.21 -17.00
C ALA A 197 -24.20 0.04 -17.15
N GLY A 198 -24.70 0.31 -18.37
CA GLY A 198 -26.11 0.59 -18.63
C GLY A 198 -26.56 2.01 -18.25
N PHE A 199 -25.62 2.92 -17.95
CA PHE A 199 -25.91 4.34 -17.68
C PHE A 199 -25.79 5.25 -18.91
N ALA A 200 -25.66 4.68 -20.11
CA ALA A 200 -25.70 5.46 -21.33
C ALA A 200 -27.07 6.16 -21.44
N GLY A 201 -27.07 7.44 -21.12
CA GLY A 201 -28.28 8.27 -21.28
C GLY A 201 -28.86 8.17 -22.67
N ARG A 202 -30.15 8.06 -22.69
CA ARG A 202 -30.95 8.41 -23.88
C ARG A 202 -30.95 9.90 -24.06
#